data_df3e225715a23b1fa8e2972b7613ed22
#
_entry.id   df3e225715a23b1fa8e2972b7613ed22
#
_cell.length_a   1.000
_cell.length_b   1.000
_cell.length_c   1.000
_cell.angle_alpha   90.00
_cell.angle_beta   90.00
_cell.angle_gamma   90.00
#
_symmetry.space_group_name_H-M   'P 1'
#
loop_
_entity.id
_entity.type
_entity.pdbx_description
1 polymer ?
#
loop_
_entity_poly.entity_id
_entity_poly.type
_entity_poly.pdbx_seq_one_letter_code
_entity_poly.pdbx_strand_id
1 'polypeptide(L)'
;MPIRPLSVLTALLHVYIALRLLPALASLTPAWPLALVLLAVSAVTMPLPFVSRSHRADRKAKPAGETLHWIGLISMGWFSSLFVLTLVRDLGLLLAWLANALGGLQVPWDKVGPWSALAVLALATGVSLIGFVNARRTAGVKQVDVPIRGLPAALAGFTIAQLSDIHVGPTIRNGYIQR
;
A
#
# COMPACT_ATOMS: atom_id res chain seq x y z
N MET A 1 -12.41 -14.77 -18.09
CA MET A 1 -12.84 -15.36 -16.80
C MET A 1 -11.71 -15.71 -15.80
N PRO A 2 -10.55 -15.06 -15.78
CA PRO A 2 -9.47 -15.37 -14.81
C PRO A 2 -9.58 -14.64 -13.47
N ILE A 3 -10.67 -13.90 -13.20
CA ILE A 3 -10.83 -13.03 -12.02
C ILE A 3 -11.16 -13.83 -10.76
N ARG A 4 -11.81 -14.97 -10.89
CA ARG A 4 -12.20 -15.82 -9.75
C ARG A 4 -11.01 -16.27 -8.87
N PRO A 5 -9.88 -16.77 -9.42
CA PRO A 5 -8.76 -17.18 -8.57
C PRO A 5 -8.10 -16.03 -7.83
N LEU A 6 -8.00 -14.84 -8.45
CA LEU A 6 -7.45 -13.66 -7.79
C LEU A 6 -8.33 -13.20 -6.62
N SER A 7 -9.65 -13.15 -6.82
CA SER A 7 -10.59 -12.76 -5.75
C SER A 7 -10.60 -13.76 -4.61
N VAL A 8 -10.51 -15.07 -4.90
CA VAL A 8 -10.42 -16.11 -3.88
C VAL A 8 -9.12 -15.98 -3.08
N LEU A 9 -7.99 -15.82 -3.77
CA LEU A 9 -6.70 -15.62 -3.10
C LEU A 9 -6.72 -14.38 -2.22
N THR A 10 -7.21 -13.25 -2.73
CA THR A 10 -7.36 -12.01 -1.97
C THR A 10 -8.20 -12.23 -0.72
N ALA A 11 -9.35 -12.90 -0.84
CA ALA A 11 -10.23 -13.19 0.30
C ALA A 11 -9.52 -14.08 1.34
N LEU A 12 -8.84 -15.15 0.92
CA LEU A 12 -8.10 -16.03 1.84
C LEU A 12 -7.02 -15.28 2.61
N LEU A 13 -6.27 -14.41 1.93
CA LEU A 13 -5.24 -13.62 2.60
C LEU A 13 -5.82 -12.59 3.58
N HIS A 14 -6.98 -11.98 3.27
CA HIS A 14 -7.67 -11.11 4.23
C HIS A 14 -8.20 -11.89 5.43
N VAL A 15 -8.75 -13.10 5.21
CA VAL A 15 -9.15 -13.99 6.32
C VAL A 15 -7.95 -14.34 7.20
N TYR A 16 -6.81 -14.66 6.60
CA TYR A 16 -5.58 -14.89 7.36
C TYR A 16 -5.24 -13.70 8.26
N ILE A 17 -5.16 -12.47 7.72
CA ILE A 17 -4.88 -11.27 8.52
C ILE A 17 -5.92 -11.08 9.62
N ALA A 18 -7.21 -11.26 9.30
CA ALA A 18 -8.30 -11.14 10.27
C ALA A 18 -8.13 -12.10 11.43
N LEU A 19 -7.88 -13.39 11.17
CA LEU A 19 -7.68 -14.42 12.19
C LEU A 19 -6.44 -14.15 13.07
N ARG A 20 -5.40 -13.52 12.50
CA ARG A 20 -4.15 -13.22 13.23
C ARG A 20 -4.24 -11.94 14.07
N LEU A 21 -4.96 -10.92 13.62
CA LEU A 21 -4.98 -9.60 14.27
C LEU A 21 -6.25 -9.36 15.12
N LEU A 22 -7.44 -9.72 14.62
CA LEU A 22 -8.70 -9.31 15.27
C LEU A 22 -8.89 -9.87 16.68
N PRO A 23 -8.60 -11.15 16.99
CA PRO A 23 -8.74 -11.65 18.37
C PRO A 23 -7.82 -10.90 19.33
N ALA A 24 -6.59 -10.60 18.92
CA ALA A 24 -5.64 -9.84 19.71
C ALA A 24 -6.06 -8.37 19.92
N LEU A 25 -6.63 -7.74 18.88
CA LEU A 25 -7.18 -6.39 19.00
C LEU A 25 -8.44 -6.33 19.87
N ALA A 26 -9.29 -7.37 19.80
CA ALA A 26 -10.51 -7.45 20.62
C ALA A 26 -10.22 -7.51 22.12
N SER A 27 -9.09 -8.11 22.51
CA SER A 27 -8.66 -8.10 23.92
C SER A 27 -8.09 -6.77 24.39
N LEU A 28 -7.70 -5.88 23.45
CA LEU A 28 -7.06 -4.60 23.76
C LEU A 28 -8.04 -3.42 23.71
N THR A 29 -8.98 -3.40 22.78
CA THR A 29 -9.84 -2.25 22.53
C THR A 29 -11.23 -2.64 22.01
N PRO A 30 -12.31 -1.98 22.47
CA PRO A 30 -13.65 -2.17 21.92
C PRO A 30 -13.77 -1.66 20.46
N ALA A 31 -12.78 -0.91 19.95
CA ALA A 31 -12.77 -0.39 18.58
C ALA A 31 -12.31 -1.43 17.52
N TRP A 32 -12.01 -2.68 17.90
CA TRP A 32 -11.62 -3.74 16.97
C TRP A 32 -12.58 -3.95 15.77
N PRO A 33 -13.90 -3.70 15.87
CA PRO A 33 -14.78 -3.86 14.71
C PRO A 33 -14.45 -2.91 13.57
N LEU A 34 -13.84 -1.74 13.87
CA LEU A 34 -13.37 -0.82 12.82
C LEU A 34 -12.29 -1.49 11.94
N ALA A 35 -11.37 -2.22 12.55
CA ALA A 35 -10.34 -2.97 11.79
C ALA A 35 -10.98 -4.06 10.91
N LEU A 36 -12.03 -4.74 11.40
CA LEU A 36 -12.79 -5.71 10.62
C LEU A 36 -13.47 -5.05 9.41
N VAL A 37 -14.13 -3.91 9.60
CA VAL A 37 -14.80 -3.16 8.53
C VAL A 37 -13.77 -2.72 7.48
N LEU A 38 -12.62 -2.19 7.89
CA LEU A 38 -11.55 -1.78 6.98
C LEU A 38 -11.01 -2.96 6.16
N LEU A 39 -10.80 -4.12 6.79
CA LEU A 39 -10.38 -5.35 6.11
C LEU A 39 -11.45 -5.83 5.12
N ALA A 40 -12.72 -5.80 5.48
CA ALA A 40 -13.82 -6.19 4.60
C ALA A 40 -13.92 -5.25 3.38
N VAL A 41 -13.84 -3.94 3.60
CA VAL A 41 -13.81 -2.94 2.51
C VAL A 41 -12.60 -3.18 1.60
N SER A 42 -11.42 -3.43 2.17
CA SER A 42 -10.21 -3.74 1.41
C SER A 42 -10.37 -5.01 0.56
N ALA A 43 -10.92 -6.09 1.13
CA ALA A 43 -11.15 -7.35 0.44
C ALA A 43 -12.06 -7.21 -0.80
N VAL A 44 -13.09 -6.37 -0.69
CA VAL A 44 -14.06 -6.10 -1.78
C VAL A 44 -13.48 -5.14 -2.82
N THR A 45 -12.78 -4.10 -2.39
CA THR A 45 -12.34 -3.02 -3.30
C THR A 45 -11.02 -3.31 -3.99
N MET A 46 -10.11 -4.09 -3.40
CA MET A 46 -8.81 -4.41 -3.95
C MET A 46 -8.84 -5.07 -5.34
N PRO A 47 -9.78 -5.99 -5.69
CA PRO A 47 -9.85 -6.57 -7.03
C PRO A 47 -10.42 -5.61 -8.09
N LEU A 48 -11.15 -4.55 -7.72
CA LEU A 48 -11.88 -3.68 -8.65
C LEU A 48 -11.00 -3.03 -9.73
N PRO A 49 -9.78 -2.53 -9.46
CA PRO A 49 -8.90 -1.97 -10.48
C PRO A 49 -8.56 -2.95 -11.61
N PHE A 50 -8.50 -4.24 -11.32
CA PHE A 50 -8.18 -5.28 -12.30
C PHE A 50 -9.39 -5.70 -13.13
N VAL A 51 -10.58 -5.73 -12.52
CA VAL A 51 -11.84 -6.04 -13.20
C VAL A 51 -12.22 -4.93 -14.19
N SER A 52 -12.08 -3.67 -13.80
CA SER A 52 -12.48 -2.54 -14.61
C SER A 52 -11.60 -2.29 -15.83
N ARG A 53 -10.37 -2.82 -15.87
CA ARG A 53 -9.47 -2.73 -17.04
C ARG A 53 -9.99 -3.51 -18.25
N SER A 54 -10.64 -4.66 -18.04
CA SER A 54 -11.15 -5.51 -19.13
C SER A 54 -12.39 -4.93 -19.84
N HIS A 55 -13.08 -3.96 -19.23
CA HIS A 55 -14.30 -3.35 -19.78
C HIS A 55 -14.13 -1.91 -20.29
N ARG A 56 -12.91 -1.34 -20.26
CA ARG A 56 -12.66 0.10 -20.48
C ARG A 56 -12.26 0.52 -21.88
N ALA A 57 -12.22 -0.39 -22.86
CA ALA A 57 -11.88 0.00 -24.24
C ALA A 57 -12.89 1.01 -24.85
N ASP A 58 -14.10 1.20 -24.28
CA ASP A 58 -15.20 1.88 -24.99
C ASP A 58 -16.05 2.89 -24.17
N ARG A 59 -15.66 3.29 -22.95
CA ARG A 59 -16.53 4.22 -22.18
C ARG A 59 -15.77 5.38 -21.51
N LYS A 60 -16.25 6.62 -21.78
CA LYS A 60 -15.96 7.82 -20.97
C LYS A 60 -16.16 7.47 -19.49
N ALA A 61 -15.08 7.45 -18.71
CA ALA A 61 -15.11 7.01 -17.31
C ALA A 61 -16.06 7.91 -16.51
N LYS A 62 -17.10 7.30 -15.91
CA LYS A 62 -17.97 8.00 -14.95
C LYS A 62 -17.16 8.33 -13.69
N PRO A 63 -17.40 9.51 -13.03
CA PRO A 63 -16.66 9.92 -11.81
C PRO A 63 -16.65 8.86 -10.71
N ALA A 64 -17.76 8.17 -10.48
CA ALA A 64 -17.87 7.09 -9.50
C ALA A 64 -16.89 5.91 -9.76
N GLY A 65 -16.62 5.59 -11.03
CA GLY A 65 -15.66 4.55 -11.39
C GLY A 65 -14.21 4.94 -11.09
N GLU A 66 -13.90 6.22 -11.10
CA GLU A 66 -12.58 6.74 -10.74
C GLU A 66 -12.33 6.66 -9.23
N THR A 67 -13.31 7.06 -8.42
CA THR A 67 -13.23 6.96 -6.96
C THR A 67 -13.04 5.52 -6.50
N LEU A 68 -13.83 4.58 -7.03
CA LEU A 68 -13.68 3.15 -6.72
C LEU A 68 -12.31 2.59 -7.13
N HIS A 69 -11.77 3.06 -8.24
CA HIS A 69 -10.42 2.68 -8.68
C HIS A 69 -9.36 3.17 -7.70
N TRP A 70 -9.46 4.43 -7.23
CA TRP A 70 -8.57 4.98 -6.20
C TRP A 70 -8.66 4.21 -4.89
N ILE A 71 -9.87 3.94 -4.40
CA ILE A 71 -10.08 3.15 -3.17
C ILE A 71 -9.42 1.78 -3.32
N GLY A 72 -9.60 1.11 -4.45
CA GLY A 72 -9.00 -0.20 -4.69
C GLY A 72 -7.46 -0.17 -4.68
N LEU A 73 -6.83 0.85 -5.28
CA LEU A 73 -5.36 1.00 -5.27
C LEU A 73 -4.81 1.32 -3.88
N ILE A 74 -5.50 2.19 -3.12
CA ILE A 74 -5.11 2.52 -1.74
C ILE A 74 -5.26 1.27 -0.86
N SER A 75 -6.38 0.54 -1.00
CA SER A 75 -6.60 -0.73 -0.29
C SER A 75 -5.51 -1.75 -0.59
N MET A 76 -5.05 -1.84 -1.84
CA MET A 76 -3.96 -2.75 -2.22
C MET A 76 -2.64 -2.39 -1.52
N GLY A 77 -2.28 -1.11 -1.47
CA GLY A 77 -1.08 -0.65 -0.76
C GLY A 77 -1.15 -0.92 0.74
N TRP A 78 -2.29 -0.59 1.36
CA TRP A 78 -2.52 -0.84 2.78
C TRP A 78 -2.51 -2.34 3.12
N PHE A 79 -3.20 -3.15 2.32
CA PHE A 79 -3.22 -4.61 2.45
C PHE A 79 -1.81 -5.21 2.36
N SER A 80 -1.00 -4.78 1.38
CA SER A 80 0.37 -5.28 1.21
C SER A 80 1.22 -5.01 2.46
N SER A 81 1.13 -3.80 3.03
CA SER A 81 1.82 -3.44 4.26
C SER A 81 1.33 -4.28 5.45
N LEU A 82 0.00 -4.44 5.61
CA LEU A 82 -0.59 -5.30 6.64
C LEU A 82 -0.12 -6.74 6.53
N PHE A 83 -0.15 -7.29 5.32
CA PHE A 83 0.22 -8.69 5.09
C PHE A 83 1.67 -8.95 5.46
N VAL A 84 2.60 -8.14 4.95
CA VAL A 84 4.03 -8.28 5.25
C VAL A 84 4.30 -8.11 6.75
N LEU A 85 3.74 -7.07 7.38
CA LEU A 85 3.95 -6.84 8.81
C LEU A 85 3.29 -7.92 9.68
N THR A 86 2.18 -8.51 9.25
CA THR A 86 1.57 -9.66 9.95
C THR A 86 2.46 -10.89 9.87
N LEU A 87 3.06 -11.18 8.70
CA LEU A 87 4.03 -12.28 8.56
C LEU A 87 5.26 -12.05 9.43
N VAL A 88 5.81 -10.84 9.45
CA VAL A 88 6.97 -10.50 10.30
C VAL A 88 6.62 -10.66 11.78
N ARG A 89 5.44 -10.21 12.19
CA ARG A 89 4.91 -10.41 13.53
C ARG A 89 4.79 -11.90 13.86
N ASP A 90 4.20 -12.69 12.98
CA ASP A 90 3.99 -14.12 13.22
C ASP A 90 5.33 -14.87 13.33
N LEU A 91 6.29 -14.51 12.51
CA LEU A 91 7.66 -15.03 12.64
C LEU A 91 8.30 -14.63 13.98
N GLY A 92 8.16 -13.36 14.38
CA GLY A 92 8.64 -12.88 15.68
C GLY A 92 8.01 -13.60 16.87
N LEU A 93 6.67 -13.80 16.83
CA LEU A 93 5.97 -14.56 17.87
C LEU A 93 6.36 -16.04 17.90
N LEU A 94 6.60 -16.64 16.75
CA LEU A 94 7.11 -18.02 16.66
C LEU A 94 8.50 -18.14 17.29
N LEU A 95 9.41 -17.24 16.97
CA LEU A 95 10.76 -17.22 17.55
C LEU A 95 10.72 -16.99 19.07
N ALA A 96 9.87 -16.06 19.53
CA ALA A 96 9.66 -15.81 20.95
C ALA A 96 9.08 -17.04 21.66
N TRP A 97 8.15 -17.74 21.01
CA TRP A 97 7.60 -18.99 21.55
C TRP A 97 8.67 -20.09 21.66
N LEU A 98 9.50 -20.27 20.63
CA LEU A 98 10.61 -21.22 20.65
C LEU A 98 11.61 -20.88 21.76
N ALA A 99 12.00 -19.62 21.91
CA ALA A 99 12.91 -19.17 22.96
C ALA A 99 12.34 -19.41 24.36
N ASN A 100 11.03 -19.18 24.54
CA ASN A 100 10.32 -19.47 25.79
C ASN A 100 10.29 -20.98 26.08
N ALA A 101 10.03 -21.82 25.08
CA ALA A 101 9.98 -23.26 25.20
C ALA A 101 11.35 -23.88 25.57
N LEU A 102 12.44 -23.25 25.12
CA LEU A 102 13.82 -23.64 25.45
C LEU A 102 14.29 -23.08 26.81
N GLY A 103 13.40 -22.40 27.56
CA GLY A 103 13.68 -21.88 28.90
C GLY A 103 14.54 -20.63 28.95
N GLY A 104 14.87 -20.01 27.78
CA GLY A 104 15.70 -18.81 27.69
C GLY A 104 14.98 -17.48 27.86
N LEU A 105 13.66 -17.45 27.72
CA LEU A 105 12.87 -16.22 27.73
C LEU A 105 11.49 -16.43 28.34
N GLN A 106 11.08 -15.54 29.23
CA GLN A 106 9.70 -15.48 29.73
C GLN A 106 8.92 -14.39 29.01
N VAL A 107 8.00 -14.78 28.12
CA VAL A 107 7.24 -13.84 27.28
C VAL A 107 5.87 -13.58 27.92
N PRO A 108 5.52 -12.32 28.22
CA PRO A 108 4.18 -11.96 28.70
C PRO A 108 3.19 -11.92 27.52
N TRP A 109 2.65 -13.08 27.17
CA TRP A 109 1.78 -13.29 26.00
C TRP A 109 0.51 -12.46 26.04
N ASP A 110 -0.01 -12.18 27.23
CA ASP A 110 -1.16 -11.31 27.49
C ASP A 110 -0.95 -9.88 27.01
N LYS A 111 0.30 -9.42 26.96
CA LYS A 111 0.69 -8.08 26.47
C LYS A 111 1.23 -8.12 25.05
N VAL A 112 2.16 -9.03 24.77
CA VAL A 112 2.86 -9.09 23.48
C VAL A 112 1.89 -9.32 22.32
N GLY A 113 0.91 -10.22 22.49
CA GLY A 113 -0.10 -10.52 21.47
C GLY A 113 -0.89 -9.27 21.02
N PRO A 114 -1.61 -8.62 21.96
CA PRO A 114 -2.43 -7.44 21.65
C PRO A 114 -1.63 -6.24 21.15
N TRP A 115 -0.55 -5.89 21.83
CA TRP A 115 0.25 -4.70 21.46
C TRP A 115 0.97 -4.87 20.13
N SER A 116 1.46 -6.07 19.81
CA SER A 116 2.04 -6.34 18.50
C SER A 116 1.01 -6.27 17.37
N ALA A 117 -0.24 -6.68 17.60
CA ALA A 117 -1.30 -6.54 16.62
C ALA A 117 -1.66 -5.07 16.38
N LEU A 118 -1.73 -4.26 17.43
CA LEU A 118 -1.94 -2.82 17.31
C LEU A 118 -0.78 -2.14 16.57
N ALA A 119 0.46 -2.52 16.88
CA ALA A 119 1.65 -2.00 16.21
C ALA A 119 1.63 -2.32 14.69
N VAL A 120 1.26 -3.53 14.30
CA VAL A 120 1.09 -3.90 12.87
C VAL A 120 0.07 -2.99 12.20
N LEU A 121 -1.10 -2.81 12.80
CA LEU A 121 -2.16 -1.97 12.23
C LEU A 121 -1.71 -0.51 12.11
N ALA A 122 -1.09 0.04 13.16
CA ALA A 122 -0.60 1.42 13.19
C ALA A 122 0.52 1.65 12.17
N LEU A 123 1.51 0.76 12.10
CA LEU A 123 2.62 0.84 11.16
C LEU A 123 2.14 0.70 9.71
N ALA A 124 1.29 -0.29 9.42
CA ALA A 124 0.74 -0.47 8.07
C ALA A 124 -0.02 0.78 7.59
N THR A 125 -0.83 1.37 8.48
CA THR A 125 -1.57 2.59 8.18
C THR A 125 -0.63 3.78 8.00
N GLY A 126 0.33 3.96 8.91
CA GLY A 126 1.31 5.04 8.84
C GLY A 126 2.17 4.99 7.57
N VAL A 127 2.74 3.82 7.24
CA VAL A 127 3.55 3.63 6.03
C VAL A 127 2.72 3.88 4.77
N SER A 128 1.46 3.40 4.74
CA SER A 128 0.58 3.62 3.59
C SER A 128 0.21 5.08 3.41
N LEU A 129 -0.05 5.82 4.50
CA LEU A 129 -0.33 7.27 4.45
C LEU A 129 0.90 8.06 4.00
N ILE A 130 2.07 7.77 4.55
CA ILE A 130 3.33 8.42 4.16
C ILE A 130 3.63 8.14 2.69
N GLY A 131 3.50 6.89 2.25
CA GLY A 131 3.69 6.48 0.86
C GLY A 131 2.72 7.21 -0.08
N PHE A 132 1.44 7.30 0.30
CA PHE A 132 0.44 8.04 -0.47
C PHE A 132 0.78 9.53 -0.60
N VAL A 133 1.14 10.19 0.51
CA VAL A 133 1.53 11.61 0.50
C VAL A 133 2.78 11.81 -0.35
N ASN A 134 3.79 10.96 -0.21
CA ASN A 134 5.02 11.06 -1.00
C ASN A 134 4.77 10.85 -2.50
N ALA A 135 3.90 9.90 -2.86
CA ALA A 135 3.51 9.67 -4.26
C ALA A 135 2.72 10.82 -4.89
N ARG A 136 2.16 11.73 -4.07
CA ARG A 136 1.39 12.91 -4.52
C ARG A 136 2.20 14.20 -4.49
N ARG A 137 3.44 14.16 -4.00
CA ARG A 137 4.33 15.33 -4.03
C ARG A 137 4.72 15.67 -5.47
N THR A 138 4.87 16.95 -5.74
CA THR A 138 5.45 17.44 -7.00
C THR A 138 6.89 16.98 -7.09
N ALA A 139 7.29 16.47 -8.24
CA ALA A 139 8.67 16.06 -8.48
C ALA A 139 9.62 17.27 -8.35
N GLY A 140 10.72 17.08 -7.65
CA GLY A 140 11.76 18.11 -7.52
C GLY A 140 12.54 18.25 -8.82
N VAL A 141 12.81 19.49 -9.25
CA VAL A 141 13.69 19.78 -10.37
C VAL A 141 15.14 19.63 -9.91
N LYS A 142 15.90 18.75 -10.58
CA LYS A 142 17.33 18.62 -10.37
C LYS A 142 18.05 19.33 -11.51
N GLN A 143 18.78 20.39 -11.19
CA GLN A 143 19.66 21.06 -12.16
C GLN A 143 21.00 20.35 -12.22
N VAL A 144 21.47 20.08 -13.44
CA VAL A 144 22.75 19.44 -13.70
C VAL A 144 23.44 20.23 -14.80
N ASP A 145 24.59 20.79 -14.49
CA ASP A 145 25.45 21.47 -15.49
C ASP A 145 26.23 20.41 -16.26
N VAL A 146 26.08 20.42 -17.58
CA VAL A 146 26.78 19.50 -18.49
C VAL A 146 27.83 20.30 -19.28
N PRO A 147 29.12 20.25 -18.90
CA PRO A 147 30.16 20.95 -19.61
C PRO A 147 30.45 20.27 -20.97
N ILE A 148 30.15 20.95 -22.06
CA ILE A 148 30.42 20.46 -23.43
C ILE A 148 31.60 21.23 -24.01
N ARG A 149 32.74 20.55 -24.29
CA ARG A 149 33.90 21.17 -24.92
C ARG A 149 33.60 21.51 -26.37
N GLY A 150 33.93 22.73 -26.78
CA GLY A 150 33.73 23.18 -28.15
C GLY A 150 32.28 23.56 -28.48
N LEU A 151 31.41 23.75 -27.47
CA LEU A 151 30.06 24.25 -27.70
C LEU A 151 30.11 25.66 -28.34
N PRO A 152 29.41 25.90 -29.47
CA PRO A 152 29.31 27.24 -30.06
C PRO A 152 28.76 28.25 -29.07
N ALA A 153 29.29 29.46 -29.03
CA ALA A 153 28.87 30.52 -28.10
C ALA A 153 27.35 30.81 -28.16
N ALA A 154 26.75 30.64 -29.34
CA ALA A 154 25.31 30.81 -29.54
C ALA A 154 24.44 29.78 -28.77
N LEU A 155 25.03 28.68 -28.34
CA LEU A 155 24.34 27.62 -27.53
C LEU A 155 24.74 27.66 -26.05
N ALA A 156 25.58 28.60 -25.63
CA ALA A 156 25.93 28.77 -24.22
C ALA A 156 24.67 29.11 -23.40
N GLY A 157 24.44 28.37 -22.32
CA GLY A 157 23.24 28.54 -21.50
C GLY A 157 22.00 27.84 -22.02
N PHE A 158 22.09 27.02 -23.07
CA PHE A 158 20.96 26.20 -23.55
C PHE A 158 20.53 25.19 -22.47
N THR A 159 19.26 25.19 -22.19
CA THR A 159 18.68 24.31 -21.13
C THR A 159 17.82 23.21 -21.76
N ILE A 160 18.04 21.97 -21.33
CA ILE A 160 17.24 20.81 -21.71
C ILE A 160 16.43 20.38 -20.51
N ALA A 161 15.11 20.36 -20.63
CA ALA A 161 14.24 19.74 -19.63
C ALA A 161 14.02 18.27 -19.99
N GLN A 162 14.53 17.37 -19.15
CA GLN A 162 14.30 15.93 -19.30
C GLN A 162 13.19 15.49 -18.35
N LEU A 163 12.12 14.98 -18.91
CA LEU A 163 11.02 14.34 -18.17
C LEU A 163 11.09 12.83 -18.43
N SER A 164 11.30 12.06 -17.38
CA SER A 164 11.37 10.59 -17.46
C SER A 164 10.35 9.95 -16.53
N ASP A 165 9.98 8.71 -16.84
CA ASP A 165 9.15 7.84 -15.98
C ASP A 165 7.74 8.38 -15.69
N ILE A 166 7.14 9.08 -16.67
CA ILE A 166 5.78 9.59 -16.57
C ILE A 166 4.78 8.47 -16.87
N HIS A 167 4.30 7.79 -15.84
CA HIS A 167 3.28 6.76 -15.96
C HIS A 167 1.87 7.37 -16.09
N VAL A 168 1.47 7.76 -17.29
CA VAL A 168 0.10 8.22 -17.55
C VAL A 168 -0.88 7.07 -17.43
N GLY A 169 -1.91 7.24 -16.60
CA GLY A 169 -2.89 6.21 -16.32
C GLY A 169 -4.22 6.75 -15.78
N PRO A 170 -5.10 5.88 -15.31
CA PRO A 170 -6.41 6.30 -14.79
C PRO A 170 -6.32 7.30 -13.63
N THR A 171 -5.21 7.31 -12.90
CA THR A 171 -4.98 8.11 -11.70
C THR A 171 -3.98 9.25 -11.89
N ILE A 172 -3.16 9.21 -12.96
CA ILE A 172 -2.20 10.25 -13.33
C ILE A 172 -2.63 10.83 -14.68
N ARG A 173 -3.30 11.97 -14.64
CA ARG A 173 -3.89 12.67 -15.80
C ARG A 173 -3.31 14.08 -15.91
N ASN A 174 -3.77 14.82 -16.95
CA ASN A 174 -3.30 16.18 -17.27
C ASN A 174 -3.17 17.11 -16.05
N GLY A 175 -4.12 17.10 -15.11
CA GLY A 175 -4.06 17.91 -13.89
C GLY A 175 -2.92 17.57 -12.92
N TYR A 176 -2.29 16.39 -13.05
CA TYR A 176 -1.08 16.03 -12.30
C TYR A 176 0.18 16.48 -13.05
N ILE A 177 0.17 16.38 -14.38
CA ILE A 177 1.32 16.72 -15.24
C ILE A 177 1.52 18.24 -15.36
N GLN A 178 0.46 19.03 -15.17
CA GLN A 178 0.47 20.49 -15.24
C GLN A 178 0.90 21.20 -13.94
N ARG A 179 1.22 20.45 -12.88
CA ARG A 179 1.69 20.97 -11.60
C ARG A 179 3.22 20.98 -11.51
#